data_a360622d382f4eefff980797586f5c1d
#
_entry.id   a360622d382f4eefff980797586f5c1d
#
_cell.length_a   1.000
_cell.length_b   1.000
_cell.length_c   1.000
_cell.angle_alpha   90.00
_cell.angle_beta   90.00
_cell.angle_gamma   90.00
#
_symmetry.space_group_name_H-M   'P 1'
#
loop_
_entity.id
_entity.type
_entity.pdbx_description
1 polymer ?
#
loop_
_entity_poly.entity_id
_entity_poly.type
_entity_poly.pdbx_seq_one_letter_code
_entity_poly.pdbx_strand_id
1 'polypeptide(L)'
;FITKGLLKRCQDEEMLGCILAHEVGHVSAKHGLQSIKKSRLIDAFRIIGSEASKRYAPEKLAQLTNIFEDTLGDIAEKLIERGYDRKYEYEADKLSVKTSARTGYDANGLLDFLGTMVDDTSSESGKGWLKTHPSAKERIGRVQKEINAVRTMPSKNDARTRRFQNAMKILK
;
A
#
# COMPACT_ATOMS: atom_id res chain seq x y z
N PHE A 1 8.11 -1.11 7.44
CA PHE A 1 9.53 -1.13 7.03
C PHE A 1 9.72 -0.32 5.77
N ILE A 2 10.84 0.43 5.66
CA ILE A 2 11.26 1.11 4.44
C ILE A 2 12.50 0.43 3.92
N THR A 3 12.48 -0.02 2.67
CA THR A 3 13.63 -0.67 2.05
C THR A 3 14.64 0.36 1.57
N LYS A 4 15.92 -0.02 1.53
CA LYS A 4 16.99 0.82 0.93
C LYS A 4 16.69 1.15 -0.54
N GLY A 5 16.06 0.22 -1.27
CA GLY A 5 15.67 0.44 -2.66
C GLY A 5 14.61 1.54 -2.80
N LEU A 6 13.61 1.58 -1.91
CA LEU A 6 12.60 2.63 -1.88
C LEU A 6 13.24 4.00 -1.57
N LEU A 7 14.08 4.07 -0.53
CA LEU A 7 14.78 5.31 -0.18
C LEU A 7 15.61 5.86 -1.34
N LYS A 8 16.31 5.00 -2.09
CA LYS A 8 17.09 5.42 -3.25
C LYS A 8 16.26 5.96 -4.41
N ARG A 9 14.96 5.66 -4.47
CA ARG A 9 14.03 6.20 -5.46
C ARG A 9 13.48 7.56 -5.08
N CYS A 10 13.45 7.89 -3.80
CA CYS A 10 13.06 9.21 -3.35
C CYS A 10 14.12 10.24 -3.74
N GLN A 11 13.70 11.32 -4.37
CA GLN A 11 14.58 12.42 -4.78
C GLN A 11 14.68 13.47 -3.67
N ASP A 12 13.69 13.53 -2.79
CA ASP A 12 13.60 14.49 -1.71
C ASP A 12 12.79 13.96 -0.52
N GLU A 13 12.72 14.76 0.53
CA GLU A 13 12.00 14.43 1.75
C GLU A 13 10.47 14.50 1.56
N GLU A 14 9.96 15.28 0.61
CA GLU A 14 8.54 15.37 0.31
C GLU A 14 8.02 14.03 -0.23
N MET A 15 8.75 13.41 -1.17
CA MET A 15 8.43 12.06 -1.65
C MET A 15 8.44 11.05 -0.52
N LEU A 16 9.49 11.04 0.31
CA LEU A 16 9.58 10.11 1.44
C LEU A 16 8.45 10.32 2.44
N GLY A 17 8.14 11.58 2.78
CA GLY A 17 7.06 11.93 3.69
C GLY A 17 5.70 11.44 3.19
N CYS A 18 5.42 11.62 1.90
CA CYS A 18 4.19 11.16 1.27
C CYS A 18 4.08 9.62 1.26
N ILE A 19 5.17 8.90 1.01
CA ILE A 19 5.17 7.44 1.07
C ILE A 19 4.94 6.96 2.49
N LEU A 20 5.61 7.55 3.48
CA LEU A 20 5.38 7.23 4.89
C LEU A 20 3.92 7.48 5.28
N ALA A 21 3.34 8.58 4.83
CA ALA A 21 1.93 8.88 5.07
C ALA A 21 0.99 7.87 4.40
N HIS A 22 1.35 7.33 3.23
CA HIS A 22 0.64 6.26 2.55
C HIS A 22 0.67 4.97 3.36
N GLU A 23 1.84 4.54 3.84
CA GLU A 23 1.99 3.35 4.67
C GLU A 23 1.21 3.49 6.01
N VAL A 24 1.29 4.65 6.64
CA VAL A 24 0.47 4.98 7.83
C VAL A 24 -1.02 4.94 7.49
N GLY A 25 -1.40 5.34 6.28
CA GLY A 25 -2.75 5.21 5.74
C GLY A 25 -3.23 3.77 5.76
N HIS A 26 -2.44 2.82 5.26
CA HIS A 26 -2.75 1.38 5.30
C HIS A 26 -2.94 0.87 6.73
N VAL A 27 -2.10 1.28 7.66
CA VAL A 27 -2.18 0.88 9.08
C VAL A 27 -3.43 1.46 9.74
N SER A 28 -3.68 2.77 9.59
CA SER A 28 -4.80 3.47 10.23
C SER A 28 -6.15 2.99 9.72
N ALA A 29 -6.26 2.69 8.42
CA ALA A 29 -7.45 2.11 7.81
C ALA A 29 -7.56 0.58 8.01
N LYS A 30 -6.55 -0.04 8.65
CA LYS A 30 -6.51 -1.49 8.94
C LYS A 30 -6.66 -2.37 7.69
N HIS A 31 -6.07 -1.95 6.56
CA HIS A 31 -6.21 -2.64 5.27
C HIS A 31 -5.75 -4.09 5.31
N GLY A 32 -4.66 -4.39 6.01
CA GLY A 32 -4.22 -5.77 6.25
C GLY A 32 -5.29 -6.62 6.93
N LEU A 33 -5.89 -6.10 8.01
CA LEU A 33 -6.95 -6.80 8.73
C LEU A 33 -8.22 -6.98 7.87
N GLN A 34 -8.58 -5.97 7.07
CA GLN A 34 -9.71 -6.07 6.14
C GLN A 34 -9.45 -7.11 5.05
N SER A 35 -8.23 -7.20 4.53
CA SER A 35 -7.83 -8.22 3.54
C SER A 35 -7.91 -9.63 4.12
N ILE A 36 -7.47 -9.82 5.37
CA ILE A 36 -7.59 -11.08 6.10
C ILE A 36 -9.06 -11.48 6.27
N LYS A 37 -9.90 -10.55 6.75
CA LYS A 37 -11.34 -10.81 6.93
C LYS A 37 -12.03 -11.19 5.62
N LYS A 38 -11.70 -10.50 4.53
CA LYS A 38 -12.25 -10.76 3.20
C LYS A 38 -11.86 -12.16 2.70
N SER A 39 -10.60 -12.54 2.83
CA SER A 39 -10.13 -13.87 2.42
C SER A 39 -10.83 -14.97 3.21
N ARG A 40 -10.89 -14.85 4.54
CA ARG A 40 -11.57 -15.83 5.40
C ARG A 40 -13.05 -15.99 5.05
N LEU A 41 -13.75 -14.88 4.75
CA LEU A 41 -15.14 -14.94 4.34
C LEU A 41 -15.32 -15.68 3.02
N ILE A 42 -14.45 -15.43 2.04
CA ILE A 42 -14.46 -16.13 0.74
C ILE A 42 -14.20 -17.62 0.94
N ASP A 43 -13.24 -18.00 1.76
CA ASP A 43 -12.90 -19.40 2.03
C ASP A 43 -14.06 -20.11 2.77
N ALA A 44 -14.68 -19.44 3.74
CA ALA A 44 -15.88 -19.96 4.40
C ALA A 44 -17.03 -20.18 3.41
N PHE A 45 -17.30 -19.24 2.51
CA PHE A 45 -18.33 -19.38 1.48
C PHE A 45 -18.01 -20.47 0.46
N ARG A 46 -16.74 -20.68 0.11
CA ARG A 46 -16.32 -21.81 -0.75
C ARG A 46 -16.64 -23.14 -0.11
N ILE A 47 -16.34 -23.29 1.19
CA ILE A 47 -16.61 -24.53 1.93
C ILE A 47 -18.11 -24.78 2.02
N ILE A 48 -18.89 -23.77 2.42
CA ILE A 48 -20.37 -23.87 2.51
C ILE A 48 -20.96 -24.14 1.11
N GLY A 49 -20.51 -23.47 0.08
CA GLY A 49 -21.01 -23.64 -1.29
C GLY A 49 -20.67 -24.98 -1.92
N SER A 50 -19.50 -25.55 -1.61
CA SER A 50 -19.11 -26.90 -2.07
C SER A 50 -19.86 -28.01 -1.33
N GLU A 51 -20.40 -27.74 -0.15
CA GLU A 51 -21.06 -28.69 0.74
C GLU A 51 -22.59 -28.61 0.75
N ALA A 52 -23.19 -27.62 0.08
CA ALA A 52 -24.64 -27.54 -0.06
C ALA A 52 -25.28 -28.78 -0.69
N SER A 53 -24.47 -29.69 -1.25
CA SER A 53 -24.87 -30.99 -1.82
C SER A 53 -24.61 -32.19 -0.90
N LYS A 54 -23.97 -32.02 0.30
CA LYS A 54 -23.65 -33.16 1.19
C LYS A 54 -23.94 -32.83 2.66
N ARG A 55 -24.67 -33.72 3.34
CA ARG A 55 -25.10 -33.61 4.74
C ARG A 55 -23.96 -33.30 5.71
N TYR A 56 -24.22 -32.41 6.69
CA TYR A 56 -23.33 -31.98 7.75
C TYR A 56 -22.72 -33.17 8.55
N ALA A 57 -21.38 -33.22 8.62
CA ALA A 57 -20.65 -34.14 9.49
C ALA A 57 -19.75 -33.36 10.48
N PRO A 58 -19.65 -33.76 11.77
CA PRO A 58 -18.86 -33.09 12.81
C PRO A 58 -17.37 -32.97 12.50
N GLU A 59 -16.80 -33.91 11.72
CA GLU A 59 -15.41 -33.91 11.27
C GLU A 59 -15.04 -32.66 10.42
N LYS A 60 -16.03 -32.02 9.82
CA LYS A 60 -15.82 -30.85 8.96
C LYS A 60 -15.72 -29.54 9.72
N LEU A 61 -16.26 -29.48 10.93
CA LEU A 61 -16.05 -28.33 11.82
C LEU A 61 -14.56 -28.26 12.26
N ALA A 62 -13.92 -29.38 12.48
CA ALA A 62 -12.49 -29.49 12.77
C ALA A 62 -11.63 -29.07 11.56
N GLN A 63 -12.04 -29.43 10.32
CA GLN A 63 -11.37 -28.98 9.10
C GLN A 63 -11.49 -27.45 8.91
N LEU A 64 -12.62 -26.84 9.27
CA LEU A 64 -12.76 -25.38 9.26
C LEU A 64 -11.78 -24.70 10.22
N THR A 65 -11.55 -25.29 11.41
CA THR A 65 -10.59 -24.73 12.38
C THR A 65 -9.16 -24.81 11.87
N ASN A 66 -8.76 -25.95 11.29
CA ASN A 66 -7.42 -26.10 10.70
C ASN A 66 -7.18 -25.16 9.51
N ILE A 67 -8.20 -24.99 8.66
CA ILE A 67 -8.13 -24.00 7.55
C ILE A 67 -7.98 -22.56 8.10
N PHE A 68 -8.55 -22.24 9.26
CA PHE A 68 -8.36 -20.96 9.90
C PHE A 68 -6.92 -20.70 10.38
N GLU A 69 -6.19 -21.70 10.80
CA GLU A 69 -4.81 -21.56 11.27
C GLU A 69 -3.81 -21.46 10.10
N ASP A 70 -3.96 -22.26 9.07
CA ASP A 70 -3.10 -22.22 7.87
C ASP A 70 -3.28 -20.93 7.06
N THR A 71 -4.46 -20.36 7.10
CA THR A 71 -4.83 -19.19 6.24
C THR A 71 -4.08 -17.90 6.59
N LEU A 72 -3.55 -17.72 7.80
CA LEU A 72 -2.82 -16.48 8.15
C LEU A 72 -1.48 -16.38 7.40
N GLY A 73 -0.75 -17.46 7.26
CA GLY A 73 0.48 -17.53 6.47
C GLY A 73 0.21 -17.27 4.99
N ASP A 74 -0.76 -17.95 4.42
CA ASP A 74 -1.16 -17.84 3.01
C ASP A 74 -1.67 -16.42 2.65
N ILE A 75 -2.36 -15.74 3.59
CA ILE A 75 -2.84 -14.38 3.33
C ILE A 75 -1.69 -13.39 3.38
N ALA A 76 -0.77 -13.54 4.32
CA ALA A 76 0.42 -12.70 4.38
C ALA A 76 1.26 -12.88 3.10
N GLU A 77 1.44 -14.13 2.65
CA GLU A 77 2.13 -14.46 1.40
C GLU A 77 1.41 -13.85 0.18
N LYS A 78 0.09 -14.00 0.08
CA LYS A 78 -0.71 -13.40 -1.00
C LYS A 78 -0.66 -11.86 -1.01
N LEU A 79 -0.63 -11.21 0.16
CA LEU A 79 -0.46 -9.75 0.25
C LEU A 79 0.94 -9.32 -0.20
N ILE A 80 1.97 -10.11 0.12
CA ILE A 80 3.34 -9.89 -0.34
C ILE A 80 3.46 -10.16 -1.85
N GLU A 81 2.76 -11.16 -2.37
CA GLU A 81 2.82 -11.55 -3.78
C GLU A 81 1.97 -10.69 -4.71
N ARG A 82 0.76 -10.32 -4.31
CA ARG A 82 -0.24 -9.65 -5.15
C ARG A 82 -0.53 -8.21 -4.77
N GLY A 83 -0.05 -7.78 -3.60
CA GLY A 83 -0.33 -6.47 -3.05
C GLY A 83 -1.76 -6.30 -2.54
N TYR A 84 -2.05 -5.09 -2.11
CA TYR A 84 -3.38 -4.70 -1.65
C TYR A 84 -4.38 -4.57 -2.80
N ASP A 85 -5.67 -4.75 -2.51
CA ASP A 85 -6.74 -4.41 -3.44
C ASP A 85 -6.63 -2.93 -3.86
N ARG A 86 -6.88 -2.62 -5.13
CA ARG A 86 -6.80 -1.25 -5.67
C ARG A 86 -7.58 -0.22 -4.85
N LYS A 87 -8.74 -0.61 -4.29
CA LYS A 87 -9.53 0.28 -3.43
C LYS A 87 -8.79 0.73 -2.17
N TYR A 88 -7.96 -0.16 -1.59
CA TYR A 88 -7.14 0.16 -0.41
C TYR A 88 -5.96 1.05 -0.77
N GLU A 89 -5.40 0.87 -1.98
CA GLU A 89 -4.39 1.79 -2.50
C GLU A 89 -4.96 3.20 -2.68
N TYR A 90 -6.16 3.33 -3.24
CA TYR A 90 -6.80 4.64 -3.42
C TYR A 90 -7.16 5.31 -2.09
N GLU A 91 -7.56 4.53 -1.10
CA GLU A 91 -7.83 5.04 0.24
C GLU A 91 -6.54 5.48 0.93
N ALA A 92 -5.47 4.69 0.83
CA ALA A 92 -4.17 5.03 1.38
C ALA A 92 -3.58 6.28 0.71
N ASP A 93 -3.73 6.42 -0.62
CA ASP A 93 -3.33 7.63 -1.35
C ASP A 93 -4.07 8.87 -0.88
N LYS A 94 -5.38 8.77 -0.71
CA LYS A 94 -6.20 9.86 -0.19
C LYS A 94 -5.79 10.26 1.22
N LEU A 95 -5.51 9.29 2.08
CA LEU A 95 -5.00 9.52 3.43
C LEU A 95 -3.60 10.13 3.39
N SER A 96 -2.73 9.67 2.48
CA SER A 96 -1.40 10.24 2.25
C SER A 96 -1.48 11.73 1.91
N VAL A 97 -2.26 12.11 0.91
CA VAL A 97 -2.43 13.52 0.50
C VAL A 97 -2.89 14.37 1.67
N LYS A 98 -3.92 13.93 2.41
CA LYS A 98 -4.44 14.68 3.56
C LYS A 98 -3.43 14.81 4.69
N THR A 99 -2.74 13.70 5.01
CA THR A 99 -1.77 13.67 6.11
C THR A 99 -0.56 14.52 5.77
N SER A 100 -0.01 14.39 4.57
CA SER A 100 1.13 15.18 4.10
C SER A 100 0.82 16.68 4.15
N ALA A 101 -0.30 17.11 3.57
CA ALA A 101 -0.71 18.51 3.60
C ALA A 101 -0.88 19.04 5.04
N ARG A 102 -1.49 18.26 5.94
CA ARG A 102 -1.70 18.66 7.34
C ARG A 102 -0.41 18.72 8.16
N THR A 103 0.59 17.95 7.81
CA THR A 103 1.90 17.94 8.47
C THR A 103 2.91 18.88 7.80
N GLY A 104 2.44 19.67 6.83
CA GLY A 104 3.23 20.70 6.17
C GLY A 104 4.11 20.18 5.04
N TYR A 105 3.89 18.96 4.54
CA TYR A 105 4.56 18.41 3.36
C TYR A 105 3.78 18.72 2.09
N ASP A 106 4.51 18.96 0.99
CA ASP A 106 3.89 19.08 -0.33
C ASP A 106 3.44 17.69 -0.82
N ALA A 107 2.11 17.48 -0.89
CA ALA A 107 1.56 16.20 -1.31
C ALA A 107 1.82 15.87 -2.80
N ASN A 108 2.32 16.82 -3.61
CA ASN A 108 2.81 16.53 -4.95
C ASN A 108 3.97 15.52 -4.93
N GLY A 109 4.71 15.39 -3.83
CA GLY A 109 5.71 14.34 -3.65
C GLY A 109 5.18 12.92 -3.88
N LEU A 110 3.87 12.67 -3.64
CA LEU A 110 3.27 11.37 -3.98
C LEU A 110 3.13 11.18 -5.50
N LEU A 111 2.76 12.23 -6.24
CA LEU A 111 2.70 12.19 -7.71
C LEU A 111 4.07 11.96 -8.32
N ASP A 112 5.06 12.73 -7.83
CA ASP A 112 6.43 12.62 -8.29
C ASP A 112 6.95 11.18 -8.09
N PHE A 113 6.69 10.60 -6.90
CA PHE A 113 7.08 9.21 -6.62
C PHE A 113 6.37 8.21 -7.55
N LEU A 114 5.05 8.32 -7.71
CA LEU A 114 4.30 7.43 -8.61
C LEU A 114 4.76 7.57 -10.06
N GLY A 115 5.16 8.78 -10.49
CA GLY A 115 5.77 9.03 -11.80
C GLY A 115 7.04 8.21 -12.00
N THR A 116 7.96 8.23 -11.03
CA THR A 116 9.19 7.41 -11.11
C THR A 116 8.92 5.91 -11.24
N MET A 117 7.77 5.45 -10.72
CA MET A 117 7.39 4.04 -10.81
C MET A 117 6.79 3.65 -12.16
N VAL A 118 6.13 4.59 -12.84
CA VAL A 118 5.59 4.35 -14.21
C VAL A 118 6.70 4.28 -15.23
N ASP A 119 7.70 5.16 -15.11
CA ASP A 119 8.82 5.24 -16.05
C ASP A 119 9.74 4.01 -15.97
N ASP A 120 9.77 3.34 -14.82
CA ASP A 120 10.68 2.21 -14.55
C ASP A 120 10.04 0.82 -14.80
N THR A 121 8.90 0.76 -15.47
CA THR A 121 8.23 -0.53 -15.81
C THR A 121 9.07 -1.44 -16.71
N SER A 122 10.17 -0.93 -17.28
CA SER A 122 11.10 -1.66 -18.14
C SER A 122 12.23 -2.35 -17.37
N SER A 123 12.45 -2.07 -16.09
CA SER A 123 13.56 -2.61 -15.31
C SER A 123 13.10 -3.62 -14.23
N GLU A 124 13.92 -4.65 -14.01
CA GLU A 124 13.70 -5.62 -12.92
C GLU A 124 13.63 -4.98 -11.53
N SER A 125 14.13 -3.77 -11.39
CA SER A 125 14.18 -3.00 -10.14
C SER A 125 12.81 -2.44 -9.71
N GLY A 126 11.80 -2.37 -10.60
CA GLY A 126 10.41 -1.98 -10.28
C GLY A 126 9.64 -3.00 -9.44
N LYS A 127 10.20 -4.20 -9.26
CA LYS A 127 9.49 -5.34 -8.64
C LYS A 127 9.24 -5.20 -7.12
N GLY A 128 9.94 -4.34 -6.41
CA GLY A 128 9.86 -4.25 -4.95
C GLY A 128 8.53 -3.69 -4.44
N TRP A 129 8.39 -2.37 -4.46
CA TRP A 129 7.21 -1.68 -3.94
C TRP A 129 5.97 -1.87 -4.81
N LEU A 130 6.12 -1.86 -6.15
CA LEU A 130 5.00 -2.10 -7.09
C LEU A 130 4.39 -3.51 -6.96
N LYS A 131 5.13 -4.48 -6.45
CA LYS A 131 4.61 -5.82 -6.19
C LYS A 131 3.51 -5.80 -5.12
N THR A 132 3.71 -5.01 -4.07
CA THR A 132 2.78 -4.87 -2.94
C THR A 132 1.79 -3.73 -3.13
N HIS A 133 2.10 -2.73 -4.00
CA HIS A 133 1.30 -1.55 -4.28
C HIS A 133 1.11 -1.35 -5.79
N PRO A 134 0.21 -2.12 -6.42
CA PRO A 134 0.05 -2.12 -7.87
C PRO A 134 -0.62 -0.85 -8.41
N SER A 135 -0.64 -0.73 -9.74
CA SER A 135 -1.43 0.27 -10.48
C SER A 135 -0.96 1.73 -10.34
N ALA A 136 0.34 2.01 -10.26
CA ALA A 136 0.87 3.38 -10.16
C ALA A 136 0.22 4.33 -11.20
N LYS A 137 0.11 3.91 -12.47
CA LYS A 137 -0.49 4.70 -13.54
C LYS A 137 -1.96 5.09 -13.27
N GLU A 138 -2.76 4.17 -12.75
CA GLU A 138 -4.18 4.43 -12.42
C GLU A 138 -4.31 5.36 -11.20
N ARG A 139 -3.36 5.28 -10.29
CA ARG A 139 -3.35 6.08 -9.05
C ARG A 139 -3.06 7.55 -9.29
N ILE A 140 -2.16 7.88 -10.24
CA ILE A 140 -1.76 9.26 -10.55
C ILE A 140 -2.98 10.17 -10.77
N GLY A 141 -3.92 9.79 -11.64
CA GLY A 141 -5.09 10.61 -11.93
C GLY A 141 -6.02 10.80 -10.73
N ARG A 142 -6.06 9.84 -9.79
CA ARG A 142 -6.84 9.95 -8.55
C ARG A 142 -6.15 10.81 -7.51
N VAL A 143 -4.86 10.63 -7.32
CA VAL A 143 -4.03 11.45 -6.43
C VAL A 143 -4.08 12.91 -6.85
N GLN A 144 -3.99 13.21 -8.15
CA GLN A 144 -4.14 14.59 -8.66
C GLN A 144 -5.48 15.22 -8.27
N LYS A 145 -6.58 14.47 -8.34
CA LYS A 145 -7.90 14.95 -7.91
C LYS A 145 -7.95 15.25 -6.40
N GLU A 146 -7.37 14.38 -5.58
CA GLU A 146 -7.32 14.61 -4.13
C GLU A 146 -6.43 15.82 -3.77
N ILE A 147 -5.31 16.03 -4.47
CA ILE A 147 -4.44 17.20 -4.31
C ILE A 147 -5.19 18.48 -4.67
N ASN A 148 -5.90 18.51 -5.79
CA ASN A 148 -6.68 19.66 -6.23
C ASN A 148 -7.83 20.02 -5.25
N ALA A 149 -8.27 19.06 -4.45
CA ALA A 149 -9.28 19.29 -3.41
C ALA A 149 -8.70 19.88 -2.10
N VAL A 150 -7.39 19.93 -1.94
CA VAL A 150 -6.74 20.54 -0.77
C VAL A 150 -6.79 22.06 -0.89
N ARG A 151 -7.39 22.74 0.10
CA ARG A 151 -7.57 24.21 0.07
C ARG A 151 -6.25 24.99 0.06
N THR A 152 -5.27 24.51 0.81
CA THR A 152 -3.96 25.15 0.92
C THR A 152 -2.91 24.04 0.94
N MET A 153 -2.18 23.91 -0.16
CA MET A 153 -1.09 22.96 -0.30
C MET A 153 0.20 23.61 0.20
N PRO A 154 0.90 22.97 1.15
CA PRO A 154 2.24 23.41 1.51
C PRO A 154 3.17 23.34 0.29
N SER A 155 4.06 24.29 0.17
CA SER A 155 5.08 24.27 -0.88
C SER A 155 6.26 23.40 -0.48
N LYS A 156 6.94 22.87 -1.49
CA LYS A 156 8.20 22.15 -1.33
C LYS A 156 9.23 23.01 -0.56
N ASN A 157 9.96 22.37 0.35
CA ASN A 157 10.88 23.05 1.26
C ASN A 157 12.33 22.66 0.96
N ASP A 158 13.14 23.62 0.50
CA ASP A 158 14.56 23.41 0.16
C ASP A 158 15.41 22.92 1.34
N ALA A 159 15.08 23.32 2.57
CA ALA A 159 15.79 22.86 3.75
C ALA A 159 15.58 21.34 3.98
N ARG A 160 14.35 20.84 3.74
CA ARG A 160 14.05 19.41 3.79
C ARG A 160 14.77 18.66 2.67
N THR A 161 14.77 19.20 1.45
CA THR A 161 15.49 18.61 0.32
C THR A 161 16.99 18.46 0.64
N ARG A 162 17.62 19.51 1.17
CA ARG A 162 19.05 19.46 1.58
C ARG A 162 19.28 18.46 2.71
N ARG A 163 18.40 18.42 3.72
CA ARG A 163 18.47 17.46 4.84
C ARG A 163 18.42 16.02 4.33
N PHE A 164 17.46 15.72 3.47
CA PHE A 164 17.30 14.41 2.86
C PHE A 164 18.54 14.01 2.06
N GLN A 165 19.03 14.88 1.17
CA GLN A 165 20.22 14.62 0.37
C GLN A 165 21.46 14.37 1.23
N ASN A 166 21.63 15.09 2.34
CA ASN A 166 22.72 14.85 3.27
C ASN A 166 22.59 13.51 3.97
N ALA A 167 21.41 13.13 4.42
CA ALA A 167 21.17 11.82 5.02
C ALA A 167 21.43 10.68 4.00
N MET A 168 21.05 10.85 2.74
CA MET A 168 21.27 9.85 1.69
C MET A 168 22.72 9.60 1.34
N LYS A 169 23.65 10.54 1.64
CA LYS A 169 25.09 10.32 1.46
C LYS A 169 25.63 9.16 2.31
N ILE A 170 24.98 8.88 3.44
CA ILE A 170 25.35 7.79 4.36
C ILE A 170 24.95 6.41 3.78
N LEU A 171 24.00 6.37 2.84
CA LEU A 171 23.50 5.13 2.24
C LEU A 171 24.23 4.69 0.97
N LYS A 172 25.22 5.45 0.56
CA LYS A 172 26.14 5.06 -0.49
C LYS A 172 27.15 4.09 0.07
#